data_a5dea0100b1fca59360c44e76d287ab8
#
_entry.id   a5dea0100b1fca59360c44e76d287ab8
#
_cell.length_a   1.000
_cell.length_b   1.000
_cell.length_c   1.000
_cell.angle_alpha   90.00
_cell.angle_beta   90.00
_cell.angle_gamma   90.00
#
_symmetry.space_group_name_H-M   'P 1'
#
loop_
_entity.id
_entity.type
_entity.pdbx_description
1 polymer ?
#
loop_
_entity_poly.entity_id
_entity_poly.type
_entity_poly.pdbx_seq_one_letter_code
_entity_poly.pdbx_strand_id
1 'polypeptide(L)'
;MEDNEESTSDTTSDGGAMTATQPVEHVSFNSPDEVREGENWRMELVNLAGGAQVGRMTLQPGWKWSADIKPVAGTDLCMAPHQQYLVSGHIHVRMADGTEIDSVPGEITSLPPGHDAWVVGDEPVVAIDWQGASVWAVRS
;
A
#
# COMPACT_ATOMS: atom_id res chain seq x y z
N MET A 1 -21.70 16.96 -33.20
CA MET A 1 -21.50 17.58 -32.56
C MET A 1 -21.35 17.99 -32.12
N GLU A 2 -21.12 17.60 -32.29
CA GLU A 2 -20.73 18.22 -31.62
C GLU A 2 -20.33 18.40 -31.02
N ASP A 3 -20.44 17.92 -31.27
CA ASP A 3 -19.92 18.43 -30.44
C ASP A 3 -19.50 18.53 -29.91
N ASN A 4 -19.67 18.08 -29.99
CA ASN A 4 -19.15 18.52 -29.13
C ASN A 4 -18.58 18.53 -28.68
N GLU A 5 -18.31 18.03 -28.61
CA GLU A 5 -17.64 18.37 -27.92
C GLU A 5 -17.12 18.41 -27.39
N GLU A 6 -17.13 17.96 -27.43
CA GLU A 6 -16.55 18.38 -26.68
C GLU A 6 -15.99 18.35 -26.20
N SER A 7 -16.11 17.88 -26.43
CA SER A 7 -15.43 18.29 -25.73
C SER A 7 -14.93 18.23 -25.29
N THR A 8 -14.72 17.92 -25.33
CA THR A 8 -13.97 18.33 -24.69
C THR A 8 -13.41 18.33 -24.24
N SER A 9 -13.27 17.97 -24.32
CA SER A 9 -12.47 18.38 -23.68
C SER A 9 -11.97 18.47 -23.32
N ASP A 10 -11.87 18.27 -23.41
CA ASP A 10 -11.11 18.78 -22.89
C ASP A 10 -10.55 18.96 -22.58
N THR A 11 -10.41 18.71 -22.70
CA THR A 11 -9.62 19.17 -22.21
C THR A 11 -9.06 19.39 -21.87
N THR A 12 -8.93 19.26 -21.97
CA THR A 12 -8.10 19.67 -21.51
C THR A 12 -7.51 19.81 -21.19
N SER A 13 -7.39 19.69 -21.34
CA SER A 13 -6.54 19.89 -20.96
C SER A 13 -5.91 19.91 -20.81
N ASP A 14 -5.81 19.82 -20.96
CA ASP A 14 -4.94 19.79 -20.89
C ASP A 14 -4.37 19.55 -21.13
N GLY A 15 -4.37 19.48 -21.42
CA GLY A 15 -3.60 19.12 -21.56
C GLY A 15 -3.23 18.56 -22.12
N GLY A 16 -3.09 18.54 -22.49
CA GLY A 16 -2.51 18.00 -22.89
C GLY A 16 -2.22 17.31 -23.41
N ALA A 17 -2.13 17.16 -23.70
CA ALA A 17 -1.73 16.50 -23.96
C ALA A 17 -1.11 15.94 -24.00
N MET A 18 -1.15 15.72 -24.07
CA MET A 18 -0.56 15.28 -23.89
C MET A 18 0.16 14.65 -23.99
N THR A 19 0.22 14.57 -23.99
CA THR A 19 0.86 13.99 -24.35
C THR A 19 1.45 12.92 -24.33
N ALA A 20 1.17 13.09 -24.57
CA ALA A 20 1.24 11.74 -24.43
C ALA A 20 2.30 10.92 -25.05
N THR A 21 3.39 11.14 -24.67
CA THR A 21 4.54 10.36 -25.07
C THR A 21 4.98 9.36 -24.00
N GLN A 22 4.16 9.21 -22.96
CA GLN A 22 4.50 8.24 -21.91
C GLN A 22 4.36 6.83 -22.44
N PRO A 23 5.37 5.99 -22.24
CA PRO A 23 5.26 4.57 -22.64
C PRO A 23 4.26 3.84 -21.76
N VAL A 24 3.72 2.76 -22.28
CA VAL A 24 2.98 1.82 -21.47
C VAL A 24 3.95 1.16 -20.51
N GLU A 25 3.56 1.03 -19.24
CA GLU A 25 4.33 0.29 -18.26
C GLU A 25 3.58 -0.98 -17.90
N HIS A 26 4.30 -2.09 -17.83
CA HIS A 26 3.74 -3.38 -17.51
C HIS A 26 4.76 -4.09 -16.62
N VAL A 27 4.50 -4.11 -15.33
CA VAL A 27 5.46 -4.52 -14.31
C VAL A 27 4.86 -5.59 -13.41
N SER A 28 5.71 -6.24 -12.61
CA SER A 28 5.28 -7.33 -11.75
C SER A 28 5.93 -7.20 -10.38
N PHE A 29 5.19 -7.59 -9.34
CA PHE A 29 5.78 -7.73 -8.00
C PHE A 29 6.82 -8.84 -7.95
N ASN A 30 6.86 -9.73 -8.94
CA ASN A 30 7.87 -10.77 -9.01
C ASN A 30 9.22 -10.26 -9.52
N SER A 31 9.25 -9.02 -10.03
CA SER A 31 10.46 -8.32 -10.43
C SER A 31 10.43 -6.91 -9.83
N PRO A 32 10.46 -6.83 -8.49
CA PRO A 32 10.28 -5.55 -7.81
C PRO A 32 11.49 -4.64 -7.94
N ASP A 33 11.26 -3.34 -7.77
CA ASP A 33 12.34 -2.36 -7.70
C ASP A 33 13.05 -2.39 -6.35
N GLU A 34 12.32 -2.77 -5.30
CA GLU A 34 12.88 -2.87 -3.96
C GLU A 34 12.18 -3.98 -3.20
N VAL A 35 12.94 -4.66 -2.33
CA VAL A 35 12.41 -5.66 -1.41
C VAL A 35 12.86 -5.30 -0.01
N ARG A 36 11.94 -5.36 0.94
CA ARG A 36 12.24 -5.29 2.37
C ARG A 36 11.63 -6.52 3.01
N GLU A 37 12.38 -7.17 3.90
CA GLU A 37 11.87 -8.39 4.52
C GLU A 37 12.51 -8.62 5.88
N GLY A 38 11.81 -9.40 6.68
CA GLY A 38 12.24 -9.83 7.99
C GLY A 38 11.65 -11.20 8.27
N GLU A 39 11.64 -11.60 9.54
CA GLU A 39 11.30 -12.97 9.91
C GLU A 39 9.89 -13.38 9.49
N ASN A 40 8.92 -12.52 9.70
CA ASN A 40 7.51 -12.85 9.45
C ASN A 40 6.87 -11.99 8.39
N TRP A 41 7.68 -11.29 7.58
CA TRP A 41 7.12 -10.32 6.65
C TRP A 41 8.03 -10.10 5.46
N ARG A 42 7.40 -9.72 4.36
CA ARG A 42 8.11 -9.32 3.14
C ARG A 42 7.26 -8.26 2.41
N MET A 43 7.93 -7.25 1.87
CA MET A 43 7.29 -6.22 1.05
C MET A 43 8.07 -6.05 -0.23
N GLU A 44 7.38 -6.18 -1.36
CA GLU A 44 7.93 -5.86 -2.68
C GLU A 44 7.36 -4.52 -3.12
N LEU A 45 8.21 -3.63 -3.58
CA LEU A 45 7.84 -2.30 -4.02
C LEU A 45 8.11 -2.15 -5.51
N VAL A 46 7.12 -1.66 -6.23
CA VAL A 46 7.22 -1.37 -7.66
C VAL A 46 7.00 0.13 -7.87
N ASN A 47 7.88 0.74 -8.64
CA ASN A 47 7.78 2.15 -9.00
C ASN A 47 7.21 2.28 -10.41
N LEU A 48 6.32 3.25 -10.58
CA LEU A 48 5.72 3.58 -11.87
C LEU A 48 6.08 5.01 -12.24
N ALA A 49 5.92 5.34 -13.51
CA ALA A 49 6.16 6.70 -13.99
C ALA A 49 5.24 7.69 -13.27
N GLY A 50 5.69 8.91 -13.09
CA GLY A 50 4.92 9.92 -12.38
C GLY A 50 5.03 9.82 -10.87
N GLY A 51 5.88 8.95 -10.35
CA GLY A 51 6.14 8.84 -8.92
C GLY A 51 5.19 7.91 -8.17
N ALA A 52 4.30 7.21 -8.87
CA ALA A 52 3.42 6.24 -8.23
C ALA A 52 4.23 5.04 -7.73
N GLN A 53 3.90 4.56 -6.55
CA GLN A 53 4.55 3.39 -5.95
C GLN A 53 3.47 2.46 -5.42
N VAL A 54 3.64 1.17 -5.67
CA VAL A 54 2.70 0.16 -5.20
C VAL A 54 3.49 -0.93 -4.50
N GLY A 55 3.04 -1.31 -3.31
CA GLY A 55 3.68 -2.35 -2.53
C GLY A 55 2.77 -3.57 -2.36
N ARG A 56 3.39 -4.76 -2.37
CA ARG A 56 2.71 -5.98 -1.94
C ARG A 56 3.35 -6.43 -0.65
N MET A 57 2.55 -6.47 0.41
CA MET A 57 3.00 -6.94 1.72
C MET A 57 2.48 -8.35 1.96
N THR A 58 3.37 -9.24 2.37
CA THR A 58 3.02 -10.60 2.79
C THR A 58 3.42 -10.73 4.24
N LEU A 59 2.44 -11.01 5.10
CA LEU A 59 2.62 -11.07 6.55
C LEU A 59 2.22 -12.46 7.00
N GLN A 60 3.14 -13.17 7.65
CA GLN A 60 2.91 -14.55 8.05
C GLN A 60 2.06 -14.63 9.32
N PRO A 61 1.40 -15.78 9.58
CA PRO A 61 0.74 -16.00 10.86
C PRO A 61 1.71 -15.74 12.01
N GLY A 62 1.25 -15.03 13.03
CA GLY A 62 2.07 -14.60 14.16
C GLY A 62 2.72 -13.24 13.99
N TRP A 63 2.65 -12.64 12.80
CA TRP A 63 3.18 -11.29 12.60
C TRP A 63 2.39 -10.27 13.41
N LYS A 64 3.13 -9.36 14.05
CA LYS A 64 2.56 -8.22 14.74
C LYS A 64 3.50 -7.03 14.53
N TRP A 65 2.94 -5.88 14.14
CA TRP A 65 3.77 -4.72 13.83
C TRP A 65 4.66 -4.34 15.02
N SER A 66 4.11 -4.29 16.24
CA SER A 66 4.86 -3.88 17.41
C SER A 66 5.95 -4.85 17.83
N ALA A 67 5.93 -6.07 17.31
CA ALA A 67 6.97 -7.08 17.57
C ALA A 67 7.97 -7.16 16.42
N ASP A 68 7.50 -7.14 15.17
CA ASP A 68 8.32 -7.46 14.00
C ASP A 68 8.85 -6.23 13.27
N ILE A 69 8.12 -5.11 13.28
CA ILE A 69 8.50 -3.91 12.53
C ILE A 69 8.99 -2.81 13.46
N LYS A 70 8.42 -2.70 14.65
CA LYS A 70 8.80 -1.65 15.60
C LYS A 70 10.32 -1.54 15.81
N PRO A 71 11.07 -2.66 15.96
CA PRO A 71 12.51 -2.55 16.11
C PRO A 71 13.22 -1.94 14.90
N VAL A 72 12.64 -2.10 13.70
CA VAL A 72 13.18 -1.49 12.47
C VAL A 72 12.77 -0.03 12.39
N ALA A 73 11.49 0.26 12.61
CA ALA A 73 10.93 1.61 12.45
C ALA A 73 11.43 2.58 13.51
N GLY A 74 11.59 2.12 14.75
CA GLY A 74 12.05 2.95 15.85
C GLY A 74 10.99 3.86 16.45
N THR A 75 9.71 3.65 16.12
CA THR A 75 8.57 4.38 16.68
C THR A 75 7.70 3.42 17.49
N ASP A 76 6.85 3.96 18.38
CA ASP A 76 5.97 3.12 19.19
C ASP A 76 4.82 2.52 18.39
N LEU A 77 4.37 3.24 17.36
CA LEU A 77 3.30 2.82 16.47
C LEU A 77 3.72 3.03 15.02
N CYS A 78 3.03 2.36 14.11
CA CYS A 78 3.27 2.55 12.69
C CYS A 78 2.82 3.95 12.29
N MET A 79 3.78 4.74 11.80
CA MET A 79 3.52 6.11 11.37
C MET A 79 3.36 6.23 9.87
N ALA A 80 3.40 5.11 9.14
CA ALA A 80 3.11 5.12 7.71
C ALA A 80 1.60 5.15 7.50
N PRO A 81 1.08 6.08 6.71
CA PRO A 81 -0.32 6.01 6.31
C PRO A 81 -0.48 4.89 5.29
N HIS A 82 -1.67 4.31 5.24
CA HIS A 82 -1.92 3.23 4.29
C HIS A 82 -3.23 3.46 3.55
N GLN A 83 -3.23 3.14 2.26
CA GLN A 83 -4.44 2.84 1.50
C GLN A 83 -4.18 1.51 0.85
N GLN A 84 -4.91 0.48 1.27
CA GLN A 84 -4.58 -0.88 0.91
C GLN A 84 -5.80 -1.73 0.63
N TYR A 85 -5.58 -2.74 -0.19
CA TYR A 85 -6.57 -3.75 -0.54
C TYR A 85 -6.09 -5.09 0.00
N LEU A 86 -6.95 -5.80 0.74
CA LEU A 86 -6.59 -7.11 1.27
C LEU A 86 -6.93 -8.19 0.25
N VAL A 87 -5.90 -8.94 -0.16
CA VAL A 87 -6.02 -10.03 -1.13
C VAL A 87 -6.34 -11.34 -0.42
N SER A 88 -5.67 -11.61 0.71
CA SER A 88 -5.86 -12.84 1.47
C SER A 88 -5.58 -12.60 2.94
N GLY A 89 -6.06 -13.52 3.77
CA GLY A 89 -5.81 -13.50 5.20
C GLY A 89 -6.79 -12.60 5.96
N HIS A 90 -6.44 -12.30 7.20
CA HIS A 90 -7.24 -11.48 8.11
C HIS A 90 -6.27 -10.67 8.96
N ILE A 91 -6.40 -9.36 8.94
CA ILE A 91 -5.57 -8.47 9.73
C ILE A 91 -6.44 -7.65 10.68
N HIS A 92 -5.98 -7.51 11.91
CA HIS A 92 -6.59 -6.64 12.92
C HIS A 92 -5.73 -5.40 13.09
N VAL A 93 -6.36 -4.24 13.15
CA VAL A 93 -5.69 -2.95 13.32
C VAL A 93 -6.24 -2.26 14.55
N ARG A 94 -5.34 -1.70 15.36
CA ARG A 94 -5.72 -0.89 16.53
C ARG A 94 -5.04 0.47 16.43
N MET A 95 -5.87 1.52 16.42
CA MET A 95 -5.38 2.89 16.39
C MET A 95 -4.99 3.37 17.78
N ALA A 96 -4.18 4.43 17.82
CA ALA A 96 -3.76 5.04 19.09
C ALA A 96 -4.94 5.50 19.94
N ASP A 97 -6.03 5.93 19.33
CA ASP A 97 -7.23 6.41 20.05
C ASP A 97 -8.14 5.26 20.51
N GLY A 98 -7.75 4.02 20.29
CA GLY A 98 -8.52 2.84 20.68
C GLY A 98 -9.48 2.30 19.63
N THR A 99 -9.61 2.97 18.49
CA THR A 99 -10.42 2.44 17.39
C THR A 99 -9.79 1.16 16.86
N GLU A 100 -10.61 0.13 16.64
CA GLU A 100 -10.15 -1.16 16.15
C GLU A 100 -10.98 -1.58 14.94
N ILE A 101 -10.32 -2.17 13.96
CA ILE A 101 -10.99 -2.73 12.79
C ILE A 101 -10.38 -4.06 12.44
N ASP A 102 -11.18 -4.91 11.80
CA ASP A 102 -10.75 -6.14 11.17
C ASP A 102 -10.93 -5.99 9.67
N SER A 103 -9.93 -6.41 8.91
CA SER A 103 -9.98 -6.37 7.45
C SER A 103 -9.87 -7.79 6.93
N VAL A 104 -10.73 -8.12 5.96
CA VAL A 104 -10.79 -9.43 5.33
C VAL A 104 -10.69 -9.26 3.81
N PRO A 105 -10.46 -10.36 3.05
CA PRO A 105 -10.25 -10.26 1.62
C PRO A 105 -11.38 -9.52 0.89
N GLY A 106 -10.98 -8.66 -0.04
CA GLY A 106 -11.89 -7.84 -0.82
C GLY A 106 -12.13 -6.45 -0.25
N GLU A 107 -11.59 -6.16 0.94
CA GLU A 107 -11.84 -4.88 1.59
C GLU A 107 -10.69 -3.91 1.37
N ILE A 108 -11.04 -2.63 1.30
CA ILE A 108 -10.10 -1.53 1.21
C ILE A 108 -10.11 -0.81 2.54
N THR A 109 -8.90 -0.53 3.05
CA THR A 109 -8.73 0.19 4.31
C THR A 109 -7.88 1.41 4.08
N SER A 110 -8.32 2.55 4.61
CA SER A 110 -7.53 3.79 4.65
C SER A 110 -7.16 4.04 6.10
N LEU A 111 -5.86 4.05 6.40
CA LEU A 111 -5.36 4.19 7.76
C LEU A 111 -4.50 5.45 7.87
N PRO A 112 -4.80 6.34 8.81
CA PRO A 112 -3.87 7.41 9.16
C PRO A 112 -2.69 6.83 9.95
N PRO A 113 -1.61 7.61 10.13
CA PRO A 113 -0.52 7.22 11.01
C PRO A 113 -1.00 6.97 12.44
N GLY A 114 -0.27 6.13 13.17
CA GLY A 114 -0.52 5.88 14.59
C GLY A 114 -1.34 4.63 14.85
N HIS A 115 -0.88 3.49 14.35
CA HIS A 115 -1.58 2.21 14.53
C HIS A 115 -0.62 1.08 14.81
N ASP A 116 -1.14 0.02 15.46
CA ASP A 116 -0.55 -1.31 15.55
C ASP A 116 -1.44 -2.25 14.74
N ALA A 117 -0.91 -3.39 14.33
CA ALA A 117 -1.66 -4.36 13.55
C ALA A 117 -1.07 -5.74 13.73
N TRP A 118 -1.89 -6.77 13.56
CA TRP A 118 -1.42 -8.16 13.62
C TRP A 118 -2.29 -9.08 12.78
N VAL A 119 -1.66 -10.18 12.37
CA VAL A 119 -2.34 -11.22 11.60
C VAL A 119 -3.21 -12.03 12.54
N VAL A 120 -4.44 -12.29 12.13
CA VAL A 120 -5.39 -13.14 12.85
C VAL A 120 -5.53 -14.45 12.09
N GLY A 121 -5.37 -15.58 12.80
CA GLY A 121 -5.55 -16.89 12.20
C GLY A 121 -4.28 -17.45 11.57
N ASP A 122 -4.47 -18.47 10.75
CA ASP A 122 -3.37 -19.32 10.25
C ASP A 122 -3.03 -19.06 8.78
N GLU A 123 -3.69 -18.11 8.14
CA GLU A 123 -3.47 -17.79 6.74
C GLU A 123 -2.62 -16.53 6.64
N PRO A 124 -1.59 -16.50 5.76
CA PRO A 124 -0.82 -15.29 5.55
C PRO A 124 -1.71 -14.16 5.01
N VAL A 125 -1.42 -12.95 5.47
CA VAL A 125 -2.03 -11.74 4.92
C VAL A 125 -1.24 -11.32 3.70
N VAL A 126 -1.95 -11.05 2.60
CA VAL A 126 -1.38 -10.39 1.43
C VAL A 126 -2.19 -9.13 1.18
N ALA A 127 -1.50 -7.99 1.20
CA ALA A 127 -2.12 -6.69 1.01
C ALA A 127 -1.39 -5.90 -0.08
N ILE A 128 -2.16 -5.17 -0.87
CA ILE A 128 -1.60 -4.26 -1.88
C ILE A 128 -1.80 -2.84 -1.35
N ASP A 129 -0.71 -2.09 -1.21
CA ASP A 129 -0.70 -0.74 -0.64
C ASP A 129 -0.17 0.23 -1.69
N TRP A 130 -0.93 1.30 -1.96
CA TRP A 130 -0.55 2.30 -2.96
C TRP A 130 -0.31 3.68 -2.37
N GLN A 131 -0.28 3.82 -1.03
CA GLN A 131 0.03 5.11 -0.40
C GLN A 131 1.29 5.05 0.44
N GLY A 132 1.35 4.16 1.43
CA GLY A 132 2.38 4.20 2.45
C GLY A 132 3.51 3.19 2.28
N ALA A 133 3.48 2.38 1.22
CA ALA A 133 4.42 1.26 1.08
C ALA A 133 5.87 1.71 1.09
N SER A 134 6.18 2.84 0.46
CA SER A 134 7.58 3.30 0.34
C SER A 134 8.20 3.71 1.68
N VAL A 135 7.37 4.08 2.66
CA VAL A 135 7.85 4.50 3.99
C VAL A 135 7.59 3.45 5.07
N TRP A 136 7.00 2.32 4.70
CA TRP A 136 6.71 1.24 5.63
C TRP A 136 7.98 0.41 5.88
N ALA A 137 8.16 -0.01 7.14
CA ALA A 137 9.30 -0.82 7.56
C ALA A 137 10.64 -0.16 7.27
N VAL A 138 10.70 1.15 7.42
CA VAL A 138 11.96 1.91 7.37
C VAL A 138 12.10 2.68 8.68
N ARG A 139 13.34 3.03 9.00
CA ARG A 139 13.61 3.81 10.20
C ARG A 139 13.03 5.22 10.05
N SER A 140 12.38 5.68 11.10
CA SER A 140 11.85 7.03 11.16
C SER A 140 12.87 8.03 11.66
#